data_fde10b33ecdd695044916e0b018ae478
#
_entry.id   fde10b33ecdd695044916e0b018ae478
#
_cell.length_a   1.000
_cell.length_b   1.000
_cell.length_c   1.000
_cell.angle_alpha   90.00
_cell.angle_beta   90.00
_cell.angle_gamma   90.00
#
_symmetry.space_group_name_H-M   'P 1'
#
loop_
_entity.id
_entity.type
_entity.pdbx_description
1 polymer ?
#
loop_
_entity_poly.entity_id
_entity_poly.type
_entity_poly.pdbx_seq_one_letter_code
_entity_poly.pdbx_strand_id
1 'polypeptide(L)'
;MTASLSKKIKSLPTGTGVYVFKDGKGHILYIGKAKNIRKRVVSHFVRRSEMFLNFYPKIRSIETISTRSEKNALILERQLIQRYQPFYNLDLKDDKNFFFVEFTREKLPRVYITHQPKNTADIAGPFVYGKEFKEYLRTLRRLFPYRTCGARLKSSRAKSTEALAKEDKKLIDKPCLYYHLGLCWAHKEKAASYRLVMAGLKTFLSLYAGKKTHLEAFDVSNTGGALSVGSMVSFKNGRPDKSMYRRFKIKTVRGSNDPASLKEIINRRLTHTEWVYSDLIVIDGGRTQLSALKHLPIPVIGLAKLGRPQITSTLKRSVRRAKNAGVLWSPYGSGPVRLDTLPESVGITLLALRDEAHRFAITYHRLRRTKNQISSAT
;
A
#
# COMPACT_ATOMS: atom_id res chain seq x y z
N MET A 1 36.07 -26.00 -4.98
CA MET A 1 34.66 -26.04 -4.57
C MET A 1 34.43 -27.33 -3.81
N THR A 2 33.92 -27.28 -2.60
CA THR A 2 33.66 -28.49 -1.81
C THR A 2 32.49 -29.25 -2.43
N ALA A 3 32.48 -30.59 -2.36
CA ALA A 3 31.38 -31.43 -2.87
C ALA A 3 30.01 -31.03 -2.31
N SER A 4 29.98 -30.61 -1.02
CA SER A 4 28.79 -30.09 -0.35
C SER A 4 28.23 -28.82 -1.00
N LEU A 5 29.09 -27.85 -1.35
CA LEU A 5 28.67 -26.60 -1.99
C LEU A 5 28.14 -26.84 -3.41
N SER A 6 28.73 -27.79 -4.14
CA SER A 6 28.29 -28.19 -5.48
C SER A 6 26.88 -28.80 -5.45
N LYS A 7 26.62 -29.68 -4.49
CA LYS A 7 25.30 -30.27 -4.27
C LYS A 7 24.25 -29.19 -3.92
N LYS A 8 24.62 -28.23 -3.05
CA LYS A 8 23.75 -27.11 -2.65
C LYS A 8 23.39 -26.22 -3.84
N ILE A 9 24.34 -25.91 -4.74
CA ILE A 9 24.08 -25.06 -5.92
C ILE A 9 23.05 -25.72 -6.86
N LYS A 10 23.11 -27.03 -7.03
CA LYS A 10 22.14 -27.78 -7.86
C LYS A 10 20.72 -27.72 -7.28
N SER A 11 20.57 -27.64 -5.96
CA SER A 11 19.26 -27.59 -5.27
C SER A 11 18.71 -26.17 -5.10
N LEU A 12 19.40 -25.13 -5.57
CA LEU A 12 18.90 -23.74 -5.44
C LEU A 12 17.64 -23.51 -6.28
N PRO A 13 16.74 -22.61 -5.82
CA PRO A 13 15.53 -22.29 -6.57
C PRO A 13 15.85 -21.58 -7.90
N THR A 14 14.99 -21.79 -8.89
CA THR A 14 15.09 -21.16 -10.22
C THR A 14 14.30 -19.86 -10.32
N GLY A 15 13.58 -19.49 -9.28
CA GLY A 15 12.77 -18.27 -9.22
C GLY A 15 13.57 -17.01 -8.89
N THR A 16 12.83 -15.89 -8.88
CA THR A 16 13.35 -14.57 -8.50
C THR A 16 13.58 -14.48 -6.99
N GLY A 17 14.66 -13.82 -6.58
CA GLY A 17 14.94 -13.59 -5.16
C GLY A 17 16.34 -13.07 -4.88
N VAL A 18 16.76 -13.22 -3.63
CA VAL A 18 18.06 -12.81 -3.10
C VAL A 18 18.84 -14.04 -2.66
N TYR A 19 20.13 -14.05 -2.92
CA TYR A 19 21.09 -15.05 -2.44
C TYR A 19 22.13 -14.38 -1.55
N VAL A 20 22.61 -15.12 -0.55
CA VAL A 20 23.55 -14.66 0.47
C VAL A 20 24.70 -15.69 0.54
N PHE A 21 25.93 -15.22 0.32
CA PHE A 21 27.12 -16.05 0.53
C PHE A 21 27.65 -15.82 1.95
N LYS A 22 27.92 -16.90 2.66
CA LYS A 22 28.46 -16.88 4.03
C LYS A 22 29.77 -17.65 4.16
N ASP A 23 30.60 -17.24 5.10
CA ASP A 23 31.80 -17.97 5.50
C ASP A 23 31.50 -19.13 6.45
N GLY A 24 32.58 -19.81 6.92
CA GLY A 24 32.48 -20.93 7.85
C GLY A 24 32.04 -20.53 9.27
N LYS A 25 32.09 -19.26 9.61
CA LYS A 25 31.64 -18.72 10.90
C LYS A 25 30.22 -18.13 10.81
N GLY A 26 29.56 -18.20 9.63
CA GLY A 26 28.24 -17.66 9.39
C GLY A 26 28.22 -16.16 9.05
N HIS A 27 29.35 -15.49 8.92
CA HIS A 27 29.40 -14.09 8.52
C HIS A 27 29.00 -13.95 7.05
N ILE A 28 28.22 -12.92 6.77
CA ILE A 28 27.76 -12.63 5.42
C ILE A 28 28.89 -11.97 4.63
N LEU A 29 29.31 -12.64 3.56
CA LEU A 29 30.35 -12.15 2.65
C LEU A 29 29.76 -11.25 1.56
N TYR A 30 28.67 -11.67 0.95
CA TYR A 30 28.04 -10.99 -0.19
C TYR A 30 26.55 -11.29 -0.24
N ILE A 31 25.76 -10.30 -0.65
CA ILE A 31 24.33 -10.40 -0.91
C ILE A 31 24.08 -9.98 -2.35
N GLY A 32 23.24 -10.72 -3.09
CA GLY A 32 22.90 -10.37 -4.46
C GLY A 32 21.49 -10.78 -4.85
N LYS A 33 20.88 -10.02 -5.76
CA LYS A 33 19.57 -10.36 -6.34
C LYS A 33 19.70 -11.12 -7.66
N ALA A 34 18.65 -11.87 -8.01
CA ALA A 34 18.57 -12.56 -9.28
C ALA A 34 17.13 -12.72 -9.77
N LYS A 35 16.91 -12.68 -11.10
CA LYS A 35 15.69 -13.18 -11.76
C LYS A 35 15.59 -14.70 -11.67
N ASN A 36 16.73 -15.37 -11.72
CA ASN A 36 16.87 -16.80 -11.53
C ASN A 36 18.08 -17.05 -10.62
N ILE A 37 17.81 -17.37 -9.36
CA ILE A 37 18.84 -17.53 -8.33
C ILE A 37 19.87 -18.56 -8.73
N ARG A 38 19.44 -19.75 -9.17
CA ARG A 38 20.35 -20.83 -9.56
C ARG A 38 21.28 -20.41 -10.70
N LYS A 39 20.72 -19.88 -11.81
CA LYS A 39 21.54 -19.43 -12.96
C LYS A 39 22.54 -18.36 -12.55
N ARG A 40 22.13 -17.41 -11.71
CA ARG A 40 22.98 -16.31 -11.26
C ARG A 40 24.09 -16.79 -10.35
N VAL A 41 23.79 -17.65 -9.39
CA VAL A 41 24.80 -18.24 -8.51
C VAL A 41 25.80 -19.06 -9.34
N VAL A 42 25.34 -19.95 -10.22
CA VAL A 42 26.21 -20.71 -11.13
C VAL A 42 27.12 -19.78 -11.94
N SER A 43 26.59 -18.67 -12.49
CA SER A 43 27.38 -17.74 -13.28
C SER A 43 28.55 -17.11 -12.50
N HIS A 44 28.42 -16.90 -11.19
CA HIS A 44 29.52 -16.43 -10.35
C HIS A 44 30.68 -17.46 -10.29
N PHE A 45 30.34 -18.74 -10.18
CA PHE A 45 31.34 -19.81 -10.11
C PHE A 45 32.00 -20.13 -11.47
N VAL A 46 31.31 -19.82 -12.58
CA VAL A 46 31.82 -20.04 -13.94
C VAL A 46 32.66 -18.83 -14.40
N ARG A 47 32.12 -17.59 -14.30
CA ARG A 47 32.75 -16.39 -14.87
C ARG A 47 33.82 -15.77 -13.99
N ARG A 48 33.88 -16.08 -12.71
CA ARG A 48 34.90 -15.68 -11.72
C ARG A 48 35.39 -14.24 -11.89
N SER A 49 34.47 -13.24 -11.72
CA SER A 49 34.88 -11.83 -11.71
C SER A 49 36.00 -11.59 -10.68
N GLU A 50 36.88 -10.62 -10.89
CA GLU A 50 37.95 -10.28 -9.94
C GLU A 50 37.43 -10.09 -8.52
N MET A 51 36.29 -9.40 -8.38
CA MET A 51 35.66 -9.21 -7.08
C MET A 51 35.23 -10.56 -6.45
N PHE A 52 34.70 -11.51 -7.24
CA PHE A 52 34.30 -12.83 -6.76
C PHE A 52 35.49 -13.66 -6.30
N LEU A 53 36.63 -13.56 -6.98
CA LEU A 53 37.87 -14.26 -6.60
C LEU A 53 38.35 -13.90 -5.20
N ASN A 54 38.13 -12.66 -4.75
CA ASN A 54 38.55 -12.20 -3.42
C ASN A 54 37.83 -12.88 -2.26
N PHE A 55 36.59 -13.37 -2.44
CA PHE A 55 35.87 -14.02 -1.35
C PHE A 55 35.44 -15.47 -1.67
N TYR A 56 35.56 -15.92 -2.90
CA TYR A 56 35.23 -17.26 -3.33
C TYR A 56 35.84 -18.37 -2.41
N PRO A 57 37.15 -18.31 -2.04
CA PRO A 57 37.74 -19.33 -1.18
C PRO A 57 37.12 -19.38 0.22
N LYS A 58 36.48 -18.30 0.66
CA LYS A 58 35.87 -18.17 1.97
C LYS A 58 34.43 -18.67 2.02
N ILE A 59 33.76 -18.85 0.86
CA ILE A 59 32.35 -19.29 0.82
C ILE A 59 32.23 -20.71 1.36
N ARG A 60 31.35 -20.90 2.35
CA ARG A 60 31.01 -22.21 2.92
C ARG A 60 29.54 -22.53 2.83
N SER A 61 28.65 -21.51 2.79
CA SER A 61 27.23 -21.73 2.64
C SER A 61 26.56 -20.68 1.74
N ILE A 62 25.40 -21.06 1.18
CA ILE A 62 24.56 -20.23 0.34
C ILE A 62 23.15 -20.30 0.91
N GLU A 63 22.60 -19.16 1.25
CA GLU A 63 21.20 -19.02 1.63
C GLU A 63 20.44 -18.29 0.54
N THR A 64 19.15 -18.54 0.44
CA THR A 64 18.30 -17.92 -0.59
C THR A 64 16.96 -17.52 -0.01
N ILE A 65 16.45 -16.39 -0.47
CA ILE A 65 15.13 -15.86 -0.10
C ILE A 65 14.38 -15.59 -1.40
N SER A 66 13.38 -16.39 -1.70
CA SER A 66 12.54 -16.21 -2.88
C SER A 66 11.63 -15.00 -2.73
N THR A 67 11.43 -14.28 -3.83
CA THR A 67 10.55 -13.10 -3.90
C THR A 67 9.57 -13.21 -5.05
N ARG A 68 8.46 -12.46 -4.96
CA ARG A 68 7.41 -12.50 -6.00
C ARG A 68 7.77 -11.73 -7.27
N SER A 69 8.70 -10.79 -7.21
CA SER A 69 9.08 -9.94 -8.34
C SER A 69 10.53 -9.47 -8.21
N GLU A 70 11.11 -9.02 -9.34
CA GLU A 70 12.44 -8.41 -9.37
C GLU A 70 12.52 -7.12 -8.53
N LYS A 71 11.44 -6.33 -8.49
CA LYS A 71 11.36 -5.15 -7.64
C LYS A 71 11.47 -5.53 -6.16
N ASN A 72 10.79 -6.58 -5.74
CA ASN A 72 10.89 -7.08 -4.36
C ASN A 72 12.26 -7.67 -4.05
N ALA A 73 12.89 -8.37 -5.00
CA ALA A 73 14.25 -8.87 -4.84
C ALA A 73 15.25 -7.72 -4.67
N LEU A 74 15.13 -6.65 -5.47
CA LEU A 74 15.96 -5.46 -5.37
C LEU A 74 15.82 -4.76 -4.03
N ILE A 75 14.60 -4.58 -3.55
CA ILE A 75 14.33 -3.95 -2.25
C ILE A 75 14.91 -4.80 -1.12
N LEU A 76 14.67 -6.12 -1.15
CA LEU A 76 15.17 -7.05 -0.14
C LEU A 76 16.70 -7.11 -0.13
N GLU A 77 17.35 -7.22 -1.28
CA GLU A 77 18.81 -7.17 -1.41
C GLU A 77 19.38 -5.97 -0.67
N ARG A 78 18.82 -4.80 -0.91
CA ARG A 78 19.29 -3.56 -0.31
C ARG A 78 19.02 -3.46 1.19
N GLN A 79 17.85 -3.88 1.64
CA GLN A 79 17.55 -3.96 3.08
C GLN A 79 18.57 -4.84 3.82
N LEU A 80 18.91 -5.98 3.22
CA LEU A 80 19.88 -6.91 3.78
C LEU A 80 21.31 -6.32 3.73
N ILE A 81 21.71 -5.67 2.62
CA ILE A 81 23.01 -5.01 2.52
C ILE A 81 23.12 -3.87 3.54
N GLN A 82 22.09 -3.04 3.68
CA GLN A 82 22.06 -1.96 4.67
C GLN A 82 22.10 -2.48 6.10
N ARG A 83 21.43 -3.58 6.39
CA ARG A 83 21.41 -4.19 7.72
C ARG A 83 22.72 -4.85 8.09
N TYR A 84 23.31 -5.62 7.17
CA TYR A 84 24.47 -6.48 7.46
C TYR A 84 25.79 -5.91 6.97
N GLN A 85 25.79 -4.86 6.13
CA GLN A 85 26.99 -4.18 5.60
C GLN A 85 28.08 -5.14 5.13
N PRO A 86 27.80 -6.09 4.22
CA PRO A 86 28.78 -7.10 3.84
C PRO A 86 29.99 -6.44 3.15
N PHE A 87 31.18 -6.92 3.48
CA PHE A 87 32.42 -6.31 3.01
C PHE A 87 32.54 -6.27 1.48
N TYR A 88 32.03 -7.32 0.79
CA TYR A 88 32.15 -7.44 -0.66
C TYR A 88 30.98 -6.83 -1.46
N ASN A 89 30.07 -6.10 -0.80
CA ASN A 89 29.04 -5.29 -1.48
C ASN A 89 29.46 -3.81 -1.58
N LEU A 90 30.74 -3.52 -1.86
CA LEU A 90 31.30 -2.16 -1.87
C LEU A 90 30.55 -1.19 -2.81
N ASP A 91 30.20 -1.65 -4.02
CA ASP A 91 29.49 -0.84 -5.02
C ASP A 91 28.03 -0.54 -4.66
N LEU A 92 27.50 -1.27 -3.69
CA LEU A 92 26.11 -1.12 -3.24
C LEU A 92 25.97 -0.36 -1.92
N LYS A 93 27.08 0.15 -1.38
CA LYS A 93 27.10 1.08 -0.24
C LYS A 93 26.65 2.49 -0.62
N ASP A 94 26.56 2.78 -1.94
CA ASP A 94 26.13 4.07 -2.44
C ASP A 94 24.59 4.20 -2.28
N ASP A 95 24.17 4.95 -1.26
CA ASP A 95 22.76 5.20 -0.90
C ASP A 95 21.97 6.02 -1.93
N LYS A 96 22.63 6.45 -3.03
CA LYS A 96 22.04 7.36 -4.04
C LYS A 96 20.87 6.79 -4.83
N ASN A 97 20.71 5.45 -4.84
CA ASN A 97 19.67 4.80 -5.65
C ASN A 97 18.36 4.51 -4.89
N PHE A 98 18.32 4.72 -3.57
CA PHE A 98 17.12 4.54 -2.75
C PHE A 98 16.69 5.83 -2.12
N PHE A 99 15.40 5.93 -1.95
CA PHE A 99 14.82 7.01 -1.18
C PHE A 99 13.70 6.50 -0.28
N PHE A 100 13.39 7.32 0.67
CA PHE A 100 12.37 7.10 1.67
C PHE A 100 11.37 8.24 1.61
N VAL A 101 10.16 7.96 1.96
CA VAL A 101 9.15 8.99 2.28
C VAL A 101 9.19 9.18 3.77
N GLU A 102 9.61 10.36 4.22
CA GLU A 102 9.73 10.71 5.61
C GLU A 102 8.53 11.56 6.04
N PHE A 103 8.00 11.26 7.23
CA PHE A 103 6.93 12.00 7.89
C PHE A 103 7.51 12.69 9.12
N THR A 104 7.41 14.03 9.16
CA THR A 104 7.92 14.77 10.33
C THR A 104 7.06 14.54 11.56
N ARG A 105 7.65 14.70 12.77
CA ARG A 105 6.96 14.52 14.06
C ARG A 105 6.19 15.75 14.51
N GLU A 106 5.77 16.60 13.60
CA GLU A 106 4.97 17.79 13.89
C GLU A 106 3.50 17.42 14.10
N LYS A 107 2.72 18.34 14.71
CA LYS A 107 1.26 18.20 14.87
C LYS A 107 0.55 17.96 13.54
N LEU A 108 1.05 18.61 12.47
CA LEU A 108 0.62 18.42 11.09
C LEU A 108 1.84 17.97 10.25
N PRO A 109 2.14 16.66 10.21
CA PRO A 109 3.34 16.14 9.57
C PRO A 109 3.53 16.62 8.14
N ARG A 110 4.76 16.94 7.79
CA ARG A 110 5.20 17.15 6.40
C ARG A 110 5.62 15.81 5.80
N VAL A 111 5.44 15.71 4.51
CA VAL A 111 5.86 14.53 3.74
C VAL A 111 6.90 14.97 2.72
N TYR A 112 8.05 14.35 2.74
CA TYR A 112 9.11 14.63 1.78
C TYR A 112 9.94 13.38 1.45
N ILE A 113 10.64 13.43 0.33
CA ILE A 113 11.50 12.36 -0.13
C ILE A 113 12.93 12.64 0.34
N THR A 114 13.59 11.65 0.91
CA THR A 114 14.98 11.72 1.35
C THR A 114 15.74 10.46 1.00
N HIS A 115 17.04 10.57 0.74
CA HIS A 115 17.95 9.43 0.61
C HIS A 115 18.53 9.01 1.96
N GLN A 116 18.57 9.92 2.92
CA GLN A 116 19.09 9.71 4.26
C GLN A 116 18.01 10.03 5.29
N PRO A 117 17.15 9.07 5.65
CA PRO A 117 16.13 9.30 6.66
C PRO A 117 16.77 9.50 8.03
N LYS A 118 16.21 10.41 8.82
CA LYS A 118 16.63 10.61 10.21
C LYS A 118 16.16 9.43 11.05
N ASN A 119 17.03 8.89 11.91
CA ASN A 119 16.73 7.73 12.78
C ASN A 119 15.52 7.92 13.71
N THR A 120 15.10 9.17 13.90
CA THR A 120 13.98 9.55 14.78
C THR A 120 12.67 9.77 14.01
N ALA A 121 12.68 9.70 12.67
CA ALA A 121 11.53 10.00 11.85
C ALA A 121 10.67 8.75 11.59
N ASP A 122 9.38 8.98 11.36
CA ASP A 122 8.46 7.99 10.82
C ASP A 122 8.71 7.91 9.30
N ILE A 123 9.04 6.72 8.80
CA ILE A 123 9.50 6.52 7.43
C ILE A 123 8.76 5.39 6.72
N ALA A 124 8.47 5.59 5.45
CA ALA A 124 8.06 4.56 4.52
C ALA A 124 9.15 4.34 3.46
N GLY A 125 9.38 3.11 3.07
CA GLY A 125 10.42 2.72 2.12
C GLY A 125 11.27 1.56 2.65
N PRO A 126 12.41 1.25 2.04
CA PRO A 126 13.01 1.94 0.89
C PRO A 126 12.23 1.77 -0.40
N PHE A 127 12.28 2.81 -1.24
CA PHE A 127 11.69 2.80 -2.57
C PHE A 127 12.78 2.98 -3.62
N VAL A 128 12.62 2.32 -4.76
CA VAL A 128 13.49 2.56 -5.91
C VAL A 128 13.06 3.85 -6.58
N TYR A 129 13.99 4.79 -6.78
CA TYR A 129 13.71 6.06 -7.43
C TYR A 129 13.37 5.83 -8.91
N GLY A 130 12.25 6.36 -9.34
CA GLY A 130 11.81 6.32 -10.73
C GLY A 130 10.68 7.30 -11.01
N LYS A 131 10.49 7.58 -12.28
CA LYS A 131 9.39 8.42 -12.76
C LYS A 131 8.03 7.91 -12.26
N GLU A 132 7.83 6.59 -12.31
CA GLU A 132 6.61 5.93 -11.84
C GLU A 132 6.27 6.25 -10.37
N PHE A 133 7.27 6.23 -9.48
CA PHE A 133 7.00 6.51 -8.06
C PHE A 133 6.66 7.99 -7.81
N LYS A 134 7.29 8.91 -8.53
CA LYS A 134 6.93 10.34 -8.45
C LYS A 134 5.51 10.58 -8.91
N GLU A 135 5.10 9.94 -10.00
CA GLU A 135 3.72 10.01 -10.53
C GLU A 135 2.75 9.36 -9.53
N TYR A 136 3.13 8.25 -8.94
CA TYR A 136 2.34 7.61 -7.87
C TYR A 136 2.12 8.54 -6.67
N LEU A 137 3.16 9.19 -6.16
CA LEU A 137 3.02 10.17 -5.06
C LEU A 137 2.14 11.36 -5.44
N ARG A 138 2.25 11.88 -6.67
CA ARG A 138 1.37 12.95 -7.17
C ARG A 138 -0.08 12.49 -7.22
N THR A 139 -0.30 11.27 -7.66
CA THR A 139 -1.62 10.63 -7.72
C THR A 139 -2.19 10.45 -6.32
N LEU A 140 -1.39 9.94 -5.37
CA LEU A 140 -1.80 9.81 -3.97
C LEU A 140 -2.15 11.15 -3.32
N ARG A 141 -1.53 12.25 -3.73
CA ARG A 141 -1.85 13.57 -3.20
C ARG A 141 -3.27 14.01 -3.54
N ARG A 142 -3.84 13.51 -4.62
CA ARG A 142 -5.25 13.78 -4.97
C ARG A 142 -6.22 13.03 -4.07
N LEU A 143 -5.84 11.85 -3.57
CA LEU A 143 -6.63 11.07 -2.60
C LEU A 143 -6.37 11.51 -1.16
N PHE A 144 -5.11 11.78 -0.84
CA PHE A 144 -4.62 12.11 0.49
C PHE A 144 -3.83 13.42 0.42
N PRO A 145 -4.47 14.57 0.54
CA PRO A 145 -3.87 15.90 0.39
C PRO A 145 -2.85 16.22 1.50
N TYR A 146 -1.61 15.79 1.33
CA TYR A 146 -0.56 15.93 2.33
C TYR A 146 0.26 17.22 2.17
N ARG A 147 0.81 17.69 3.30
CA ARG A 147 1.68 18.87 3.40
C ARG A 147 3.09 18.54 2.95
N THR A 148 3.66 19.41 2.11
CA THR A 148 5.10 19.39 1.75
C THR A 148 5.81 20.68 2.12
N CYS A 149 5.05 21.77 2.37
CA CYS A 149 5.62 23.06 2.74
C CYS A 149 6.18 23.04 4.17
N GLY A 150 7.35 23.63 4.33
CA GLY A 150 7.95 23.96 5.63
C GLY A 150 8.51 25.36 5.57
N ALA A 151 8.90 25.94 6.69
CA ALA A 151 9.75 27.12 6.67
C ALA A 151 10.95 26.79 5.76
N ARG A 152 11.10 27.51 4.66
CA ARG A 152 12.35 27.44 3.88
C ARG A 152 13.47 27.83 4.84
N LEU A 153 14.21 26.86 5.32
CA LEU A 153 15.52 27.13 5.90
C LEU A 153 16.35 27.76 4.79
N LYS A 154 16.30 29.09 4.70
CA LYS A 154 17.33 29.84 4.01
C LYS A 154 18.62 29.40 4.67
N SER A 155 19.49 28.82 3.87
CA SER A 155 20.78 28.25 4.21
C SER A 155 21.47 28.91 5.41
N SER A 156 22.12 28.06 6.22
CA SER A 156 23.33 28.40 6.99
C SER A 156 23.23 29.19 8.28
N ARG A 157 22.15 29.07 9.08
CA ARG A 157 22.31 29.31 10.53
C ARG A 157 21.24 28.50 11.26
N ALA A 158 21.65 27.64 12.17
CA ALA A 158 20.76 26.86 13.04
C ALA A 158 19.86 27.80 13.83
N LYS A 159 18.59 27.91 13.41
CA LYS A 159 17.58 28.58 14.22
C LYS A 159 17.17 27.65 15.35
N SER A 160 16.97 28.18 16.54
CA SER A 160 16.50 27.43 17.68
C SER A 160 15.17 26.71 17.37
N THR A 161 14.92 25.58 18.02
CA THR A 161 13.68 24.80 17.89
C THR A 161 12.42 25.62 18.11
N GLU A 162 12.48 26.63 18.97
CA GLU A 162 11.37 27.56 19.23
C GLU A 162 11.07 28.52 18.09
N ALA A 163 12.10 29.01 17.40
CA ALA A 163 11.93 29.86 16.22
C ALA A 163 11.32 29.10 15.04
N LEU A 164 11.67 27.82 14.87
CA LEU A 164 11.08 26.91 13.89
C LEU A 164 9.60 26.64 14.19
N ALA A 165 9.25 26.43 15.46
CA ALA A 165 7.86 26.23 15.90
C ALA A 165 6.99 27.48 15.69
N LYS A 166 7.53 28.68 15.90
CA LYS A 166 6.83 29.95 15.63
C LYS A 166 6.62 30.20 14.13
N GLU A 167 7.61 29.89 13.29
CA GLU A 167 7.48 29.99 11.83
C GLU A 167 6.49 28.95 11.26
N ASP A 168 6.50 27.73 11.76
CA ASP A 168 5.52 26.71 11.38
C ASP A 168 4.09 27.09 11.76
N LYS A 169 3.89 27.71 12.94
CA LYS A 169 2.60 28.23 13.37
C LYS A 169 2.08 29.32 12.41
N LYS A 170 2.95 30.23 11.99
CA LYS A 170 2.63 31.31 11.04
C LYS A 170 2.30 30.79 9.63
N LEU A 171 2.91 29.70 9.19
CA LEU A 171 2.65 29.04 7.90
C LEU A 171 1.34 28.24 7.92
N ILE A 172 0.98 27.64 9.05
CA ILE A 172 -0.28 26.89 9.23
C ILE A 172 -1.47 27.85 9.24
N ASP A 173 -1.27 29.07 9.71
CA ASP A 173 -2.32 30.11 9.81
C ASP A 173 -2.59 30.79 8.46
N LYS A 174 -1.61 30.74 7.50
CA LYS A 174 -1.77 31.28 6.14
C LYS A 174 -1.84 30.12 5.13
N PRO A 175 -3.01 29.84 4.54
CA PRO A 175 -3.15 28.77 3.56
C PRO A 175 -2.25 29.04 2.34
N CYS A 176 -1.54 27.98 1.90
CA CYS A 176 -0.69 28.01 0.71
C CYS A 176 -1.48 27.64 -0.55
N LEU A 177 -0.87 27.83 -1.74
CA LEU A 177 -1.48 27.48 -3.01
C LEU A 177 -2.04 26.04 -3.03
N TYR A 178 -1.30 25.06 -2.50
CA TYR A 178 -1.78 23.67 -2.45
C TYR A 178 -3.02 23.47 -1.58
N TYR A 179 -3.20 24.28 -0.54
CA TYR A 179 -4.42 24.29 0.25
C TYR A 179 -5.61 24.76 -0.59
N HIS A 180 -5.48 25.88 -1.30
CA HIS A 180 -6.52 26.42 -2.17
C HIS A 180 -6.86 25.46 -3.32
N LEU A 181 -5.89 24.71 -3.84
CA LEU A 181 -6.10 23.68 -4.84
C LEU A 181 -6.68 22.35 -4.26
N GLY A 182 -6.95 22.28 -2.95
CA GLY A 182 -7.43 21.05 -2.31
C GLY A 182 -6.38 19.94 -2.21
N LEU A 183 -5.11 20.24 -2.46
CA LEU A 183 -3.99 19.29 -2.46
C LEU A 183 -3.20 19.29 -1.13
N CYS A 184 -3.67 20.00 -0.13
CA CYS A 184 -3.10 20.05 1.21
C CYS A 184 -4.20 20.28 2.25
N TRP A 185 -4.28 19.42 3.26
CA TRP A 185 -5.24 19.55 4.37
C TRP A 185 -4.59 19.97 5.70
N ALA A 186 -3.32 20.29 5.70
CA ALA A 186 -2.60 20.71 6.87
C ALA A 186 -2.94 22.17 7.23
N HIS A 187 -4.17 22.41 7.65
CA HIS A 187 -4.70 23.67 8.14
C HIS A 187 -5.51 23.46 9.42
N LYS A 188 -5.67 24.47 10.26
CA LYS A 188 -6.34 24.38 11.56
C LYS A 188 -7.73 23.73 11.49
N GLU A 189 -8.53 24.11 10.52
CA GLU A 189 -9.90 23.61 10.34
C GLU A 189 -9.98 22.11 10.02
N LYS A 190 -8.91 21.55 9.42
CA LYS A 190 -8.86 20.15 8.97
C LYS A 190 -7.86 19.29 9.76
N ALA A 191 -7.31 19.82 10.84
CA ALA A 191 -6.24 19.16 11.62
C ALA A 191 -6.66 17.79 12.17
N ALA A 192 -7.90 17.64 12.63
CA ALA A 192 -8.41 16.35 13.12
C ALA A 192 -8.46 15.28 12.04
N SER A 193 -8.87 15.64 10.82
CA SER A 193 -8.95 14.74 9.67
C SER A 193 -7.59 14.49 9.03
N TYR A 194 -6.60 15.36 9.26
CA TYR A 194 -5.27 15.23 8.67
C TYR A 194 -4.54 13.96 9.11
N ARG A 195 -4.80 13.46 10.33
CA ARG A 195 -4.27 12.18 10.80
C ARG A 195 -4.74 11.03 9.91
N LEU A 196 -5.97 11.04 9.45
CA LEU A 196 -6.53 10.04 8.55
C LEU A 196 -5.92 10.12 7.14
N VAL A 197 -5.66 11.34 6.67
CA VAL A 197 -4.91 11.56 5.43
C VAL A 197 -3.53 10.92 5.50
N MET A 198 -2.80 11.10 6.61
CA MET A 198 -1.48 10.50 6.81
C MET A 198 -1.56 8.97 6.92
N ALA A 199 -2.52 8.43 7.64
CA ALA A 199 -2.72 6.99 7.77
C ALA A 199 -3.02 6.34 6.41
N GLY A 200 -3.95 6.89 5.63
CA GLY A 200 -4.26 6.41 4.29
C GLY A 200 -3.07 6.48 3.34
N LEU A 201 -2.32 7.59 3.35
CA LEU A 201 -1.08 7.71 2.56
C LEU A 201 -0.07 6.61 2.91
N LYS A 202 0.18 6.36 4.21
CA LYS A 202 1.09 5.30 4.68
C LYS A 202 0.64 3.92 4.24
N THR A 203 -0.66 3.63 4.30
CA THR A 203 -1.21 2.35 3.83
C THR A 203 -0.95 2.14 2.35
N PHE A 204 -1.16 3.15 1.51
CA PHE A 204 -0.88 3.07 0.07
C PHE A 204 0.62 2.90 -0.22
N LEU A 205 1.49 3.56 0.53
CA LEU A 205 2.94 3.36 0.43
C LEU A 205 3.35 1.95 0.88
N SER A 206 2.70 1.40 1.89
CA SER A 206 2.92 0.02 2.35
C SER A 206 2.45 -1.00 1.31
N LEU A 207 1.29 -0.78 0.67
CA LEU A 207 0.81 -1.60 -0.44
C LEU A 207 1.80 -1.59 -1.62
N TYR A 208 2.32 -0.42 -1.98
CA TYR A 208 3.33 -0.30 -3.03
C TYR A 208 4.62 -1.06 -2.70
N ALA A 209 5.07 -0.98 -1.45
CA ALA A 209 6.27 -1.66 -0.96
C ALA A 209 6.07 -3.17 -0.71
N GLY A 210 4.84 -3.69 -0.83
CA GLY A 210 4.52 -5.08 -0.49
C GLY A 210 4.66 -5.40 1.01
N LYS A 211 4.56 -4.36 1.87
CA LYS A 211 4.60 -4.52 3.33
C LYS A 211 3.29 -5.07 3.87
N LYS A 212 3.31 -5.49 5.13
CA LYS A 212 2.12 -6.00 5.82
C LYS A 212 1.04 -4.91 5.87
N THR A 213 -0.19 -5.27 5.47
CA THR A 213 -1.37 -4.40 5.51
C THR A 213 -2.60 -5.21 5.87
N HIS A 214 -3.53 -4.58 6.58
CA HIS A 214 -4.86 -5.11 6.88
C HIS A 214 -5.90 -4.18 6.25
N LEU A 215 -6.66 -4.68 5.28
CA LEU A 215 -7.70 -3.94 4.57
C LEU A 215 -9.06 -4.58 4.83
N GLU A 216 -10.09 -3.77 5.03
CA GLU A 216 -11.46 -4.23 5.07
C GLU A 216 -12.25 -3.62 3.92
N ALA A 217 -13.13 -4.40 3.28
CA ALA A 217 -14.07 -3.86 2.30
C ALA A 217 -15.51 -4.13 2.71
N PHE A 218 -16.35 -3.13 2.44
CA PHE A 218 -17.78 -3.18 2.73
C PHE A 218 -18.59 -3.02 1.45
N ASP A 219 -19.61 -3.84 1.33
CA ASP A 219 -20.63 -3.78 0.27
C ASP A 219 -22.01 -3.86 0.91
N VAL A 220 -22.94 -3.02 0.43
CA VAL A 220 -24.35 -3.03 0.86
C VAL A 220 -25.21 -3.43 -0.34
N SER A 221 -26.02 -4.43 -0.13
CA SER A 221 -26.95 -4.90 -1.14
C SER A 221 -28.39 -4.71 -0.67
N ASN A 222 -29.17 -3.98 -1.45
CA ASN A 222 -30.61 -3.76 -1.26
C ASN A 222 -31.43 -4.74 -2.09
N THR A 223 -32.19 -5.62 -1.44
CA THR A 223 -33.15 -6.50 -2.09
C THR A 223 -34.56 -5.99 -1.85
N GLY A 224 -35.10 -5.17 -2.75
CA GLY A 224 -36.54 -4.90 -2.83
C GLY A 224 -37.25 -4.44 -1.55
N GLY A 225 -36.59 -3.66 -0.70
CA GLY A 225 -37.26 -2.92 0.38
C GLY A 225 -37.35 -3.60 1.75
N ALA A 226 -37.30 -4.92 1.89
CA ALA A 226 -37.62 -5.55 3.18
C ALA A 226 -36.40 -5.87 4.09
N LEU A 227 -35.21 -6.15 3.54
CA LEU A 227 -34.05 -6.57 4.36
C LEU A 227 -32.73 -6.23 3.67
N SER A 228 -32.26 -5.00 3.85
CA SER A 228 -30.91 -4.63 3.44
C SER A 228 -29.85 -5.32 4.28
N VAL A 229 -28.81 -5.84 3.65
CA VAL A 229 -27.69 -6.54 4.30
C VAL A 229 -26.37 -5.93 3.85
N GLY A 230 -25.50 -5.66 4.82
CA GLY A 230 -24.11 -5.31 4.57
C GLY A 230 -23.20 -6.52 4.71
N SER A 231 -22.17 -6.57 3.90
CA SER A 231 -21.09 -7.55 3.97
C SER A 231 -19.75 -6.86 4.25
N MET A 232 -18.90 -7.53 5.01
CA MET A 232 -17.53 -7.13 5.28
C MET A 232 -16.60 -8.27 4.91
N VAL A 233 -15.58 -7.99 4.12
CA VAL A 233 -14.48 -8.89 3.85
C VAL A 233 -13.17 -8.29 4.35
N SER A 234 -12.20 -9.13 4.68
CA SER A 234 -10.91 -8.72 5.20
C SER A 234 -9.79 -9.31 4.37
N PHE A 235 -8.77 -8.51 4.11
CA PHE A 235 -7.53 -8.91 3.45
C PHE A 235 -6.34 -8.59 4.34
N LYS A 236 -5.52 -9.59 4.62
CA LYS A 236 -4.22 -9.43 5.30
C LYS A 236 -3.10 -9.71 4.31
N ASN A 237 -2.19 -8.76 4.17
CA ASN A 237 -1.01 -8.90 3.28
C ASN A 237 -1.39 -9.24 1.83
N GLY A 238 -2.45 -8.61 1.31
CA GLY A 238 -2.95 -8.80 -0.05
C GLY A 238 -3.67 -10.14 -0.29
N ARG A 239 -4.03 -10.90 0.76
CA ARG A 239 -4.78 -12.18 0.67
C ARG A 239 -6.07 -12.12 1.48
N PRO A 240 -7.15 -12.77 1.02
CA PRO A 240 -8.38 -12.90 1.78
C PRO A 240 -8.16 -13.58 3.14
N ASP A 241 -8.65 -12.96 4.21
CA ASP A 241 -8.75 -13.55 5.55
C ASP A 241 -10.22 -13.86 5.86
N LYS A 242 -10.66 -15.03 5.45
CA LYS A 242 -12.07 -15.44 5.55
C LYS A 242 -12.56 -15.57 7.00
N SER A 243 -11.67 -15.75 7.97
CA SER A 243 -12.02 -15.83 9.39
C SER A 243 -12.63 -14.52 9.91
N MET A 244 -12.28 -13.41 9.27
CA MET A 244 -12.74 -12.07 9.60
C MET A 244 -13.94 -11.59 8.79
N TYR A 245 -14.51 -12.41 7.89
CA TYR A 245 -15.69 -12.02 7.11
C TYR A 245 -16.92 -11.92 7.99
N ARG A 246 -17.69 -10.86 7.82
CA ARG A 246 -18.92 -10.63 8.61
C ARG A 246 -20.07 -10.18 7.73
N ARG A 247 -21.28 -10.47 8.20
CA ARG A 247 -22.55 -10.02 7.62
C ARG A 247 -23.30 -9.20 8.63
N PHE A 248 -23.85 -8.08 8.20
CA PHE A 248 -24.58 -7.15 9.04
C PHE A 248 -26.00 -6.99 8.52
N LYS A 249 -26.98 -7.34 9.34
CA LYS A 249 -28.37 -6.96 9.08
C LYS A 249 -28.51 -5.46 9.36
N ILE A 250 -29.02 -4.68 8.41
CA ILE A 250 -29.35 -3.26 8.60
C ILE A 250 -30.56 -3.19 9.54
N LYS A 251 -30.49 -2.38 10.60
CA LYS A 251 -31.49 -2.31 11.65
C LYS A 251 -32.20 -0.96 11.71
N THR A 252 -31.49 0.15 11.47
CA THR A 252 -31.96 1.51 11.72
C THR A 252 -32.39 2.24 10.45
N VAL A 253 -31.89 1.82 9.29
CA VAL A 253 -32.16 2.47 8.02
C VAL A 253 -33.37 1.84 7.34
N ARG A 254 -34.40 2.65 7.07
CA ARG A 254 -35.58 2.26 6.29
C ARG A 254 -35.43 2.67 4.83
N GLY A 255 -35.83 1.81 3.91
CA GLY A 255 -35.74 2.06 2.47
C GLY A 255 -34.33 1.92 1.89
N SER A 256 -34.14 2.40 0.67
CA SER A 256 -32.88 2.30 -0.08
C SER A 256 -31.98 3.52 0.19
N ASN A 257 -31.24 3.47 1.29
CA ASN A 257 -30.26 4.52 1.63
C ASN A 257 -28.89 3.91 1.92
N ASP A 258 -28.12 3.69 0.85
CA ASP A 258 -26.80 3.04 0.91
C ASP A 258 -25.80 3.81 1.80
N PRO A 259 -25.68 5.14 1.75
CA PRO A 259 -24.75 5.87 2.63
C PRO A 259 -25.06 5.69 4.11
N ALA A 260 -26.33 5.73 4.51
CA ALA A 260 -26.74 5.53 5.91
C ALA A 260 -26.51 4.09 6.33
N SER A 261 -26.81 3.12 5.47
CA SER A 261 -26.58 1.69 5.69
C SER A 261 -25.12 1.37 5.87
N LEU A 262 -24.22 1.92 5.02
CA LEU A 262 -22.78 1.80 5.16
C LEU A 262 -22.28 2.38 6.49
N LYS A 263 -22.77 3.57 6.87
CA LYS A 263 -22.44 4.20 8.15
C LYS A 263 -22.84 3.33 9.33
N GLU A 264 -24.05 2.75 9.31
CA GLU A 264 -24.55 1.84 10.37
C GLU A 264 -23.62 0.63 10.53
N ILE A 265 -23.32 -0.10 9.44
CA ILE A 265 -22.52 -1.32 9.53
C ILE A 265 -21.07 -1.07 9.92
N ILE A 266 -20.46 0.02 9.41
CA ILE A 266 -19.08 0.38 9.76
C ILE A 266 -19.01 0.81 11.23
N ASN A 267 -19.96 1.62 11.72
CA ASN A 267 -19.99 1.99 13.12
C ASN A 267 -20.13 0.76 14.03
N ARG A 268 -21.01 -0.19 13.68
CA ARG A 268 -21.13 -1.47 14.42
C ARG A 268 -19.86 -2.30 14.36
N ARG A 269 -19.14 -2.30 13.22
CA ARG A 269 -17.81 -2.91 13.13
C ARG A 269 -16.84 -2.27 14.12
N LEU A 270 -16.86 -0.96 14.25
CA LEU A 270 -15.96 -0.19 15.10
C LEU A 270 -16.28 -0.31 16.61
N THR A 271 -17.48 -0.74 16.98
CA THR A 271 -17.80 -1.07 18.40
C THR A 271 -17.17 -2.39 18.84
N HIS A 272 -16.75 -3.26 17.91
CA HIS A 272 -16.04 -4.48 18.21
C HIS A 272 -14.54 -4.22 18.38
N THR A 273 -14.16 -3.76 19.57
CA THR A 273 -12.75 -3.41 19.90
C THR A 273 -11.84 -4.63 20.01
N GLU A 274 -12.42 -5.82 20.21
CA GLU A 274 -11.73 -7.12 20.20
C GLU A 274 -11.25 -7.55 18.80
N TRP A 275 -11.78 -6.93 17.73
CA TRP A 275 -11.30 -7.16 16.37
C TRP A 275 -10.23 -6.15 16.01
N VAL A 276 -9.08 -6.63 15.53
CA VAL A 276 -8.00 -5.76 15.07
C VAL A 276 -8.51 -4.77 14.02
N TYR A 277 -8.27 -3.48 14.22
CA TYR A 277 -8.65 -2.45 13.26
C TYR A 277 -7.87 -2.59 11.96
N SER A 278 -8.55 -2.30 10.85
CA SER A 278 -7.90 -2.26 9.54
C SER A 278 -7.10 -0.96 9.37
N ASP A 279 -6.08 -1.04 8.50
CA ASP A 279 -5.28 0.13 8.09
C ASP A 279 -6.06 1.04 7.11
N LEU A 280 -7.05 0.48 6.42
CA LEU A 280 -7.87 1.17 5.43
C LEU A 280 -9.19 0.45 5.24
N ILE A 281 -10.26 1.21 5.16
CA ILE A 281 -11.59 0.75 4.74
C ILE A 281 -11.81 1.09 3.28
N VAL A 282 -12.27 0.12 2.51
CA VAL A 282 -12.68 0.28 1.10
C VAL A 282 -14.19 0.04 1.00
N ILE A 283 -14.91 0.93 0.34
CA ILE A 283 -16.33 0.72 0.05
C ILE A 283 -16.56 0.56 -1.46
N ASP A 284 -17.48 -0.31 -1.84
CA ASP A 284 -17.98 -0.34 -3.22
C ASP A 284 -18.93 0.85 -3.41
N GLY A 285 -18.41 1.95 -3.95
CA GLY A 285 -19.16 3.19 -4.09
C GLY A 285 -18.31 4.41 -4.36
N GLY A 286 -18.99 5.51 -4.67
CA GLY A 286 -18.37 6.76 -5.03
C GLY A 286 -18.49 7.84 -3.95
N ARG A 287 -18.44 9.09 -4.41
CA ARG A 287 -18.41 10.29 -3.55
C ARG A 287 -19.63 10.38 -2.62
N THR A 288 -20.79 9.96 -3.08
CA THR A 288 -22.04 10.06 -2.30
C THR A 288 -21.99 9.17 -1.07
N GLN A 289 -21.57 7.91 -1.22
CA GLN A 289 -21.43 6.97 -0.11
C GLN A 289 -20.38 7.42 0.90
N LEU A 290 -19.26 8.00 0.42
CA LEU A 290 -18.19 8.50 1.28
C LEU A 290 -18.56 9.71 2.11
N SER A 291 -19.55 10.51 1.71
CA SER A 291 -19.93 11.74 2.43
C SER A 291 -20.35 11.45 3.88
N ALA A 292 -21.01 10.32 4.12
CA ALA A 292 -21.46 9.87 5.43
C ALA A 292 -20.34 9.33 6.34
N LEU A 293 -19.14 9.07 5.78
CA LEU A 293 -18.04 8.34 6.41
C LEU A 293 -16.82 9.19 6.76
N LYS A 294 -16.91 10.51 6.64
CA LYS A 294 -15.78 11.45 6.84
C LYS A 294 -15.18 11.45 8.26
N HIS A 295 -15.97 11.06 9.26
CA HIS A 295 -15.62 11.16 10.68
C HIS A 295 -15.22 9.81 11.30
N LEU A 296 -14.98 8.80 10.48
CA LEU A 296 -14.50 7.51 10.96
C LEU A 296 -13.08 7.64 11.54
N PRO A 297 -12.70 6.83 12.53
CA PRO A 297 -11.34 6.86 13.10
C PRO A 297 -10.30 6.17 12.21
N ILE A 298 -10.73 5.50 11.14
CA ILE A 298 -9.91 4.77 10.17
C ILE A 298 -10.04 5.47 8.80
N PRO A 299 -8.96 5.58 8.00
CA PRO A 299 -9.06 6.14 6.66
C PRO A 299 -9.98 5.28 5.78
N VAL A 300 -10.78 5.95 4.95
CA VAL A 300 -11.74 5.30 4.05
C VAL A 300 -11.55 5.79 2.62
N ILE A 301 -11.73 4.90 1.66
CA ILE A 301 -11.81 5.20 0.23
C ILE A 301 -13.01 4.51 -0.40
N GLY A 302 -13.54 5.09 -1.45
CA GLY A 302 -14.54 4.48 -2.31
C GLY A 302 -13.92 3.99 -3.61
N LEU A 303 -14.31 2.81 -4.06
CA LEU A 303 -13.94 2.26 -5.35
C LEU A 303 -15.19 2.08 -6.20
N ALA A 304 -15.43 3.02 -7.09
CA ALA A 304 -16.57 2.98 -8.02
C ALA A 304 -16.16 2.38 -9.37
N LYS A 305 -17.11 1.72 -10.02
CA LYS A 305 -16.93 1.30 -11.42
C LYS A 305 -16.94 2.55 -12.32
N LEU A 306 -16.05 2.63 -13.29
CA LEU A 306 -16.20 3.59 -14.38
C LEU A 306 -17.45 3.22 -15.18
N GLY A 307 -18.38 4.17 -15.33
CA GLY A 307 -19.48 4.03 -16.29
C GLY A 307 -18.94 3.60 -17.64
N ARG A 308 -19.71 2.80 -18.41
CA ARG A 308 -19.29 2.33 -19.74
C ARG A 308 -18.85 3.54 -20.56
N PRO A 309 -17.60 3.63 -21.02
CA PRO A 309 -17.25 4.63 -22.02
C PRO A 309 -18.06 4.32 -23.28
N GLN A 310 -18.65 5.33 -23.91
CA GLN A 310 -19.20 5.18 -25.26
C GLN A 310 -18.03 4.78 -26.17
N ILE A 311 -18.05 3.53 -26.63
CA ILE A 311 -16.95 2.91 -27.36
C ILE A 311 -17.11 3.30 -28.84
N THR A 312 -16.29 4.20 -29.30
CA THR A 312 -16.04 4.37 -30.74
C THR A 312 -15.19 3.19 -31.24
N SER A 313 -15.51 2.70 -32.42
CA SER A 313 -15.11 1.41 -33.02
C SER A 313 -13.60 1.14 -33.18
N THR A 314 -12.72 2.11 -32.93
CA THR A 314 -11.26 2.02 -33.18
C THR A 314 -10.45 1.46 -32.00
N LEU A 315 -11.05 1.18 -30.86
CA LEU A 315 -10.34 0.89 -29.59
C LEU A 315 -10.52 -0.54 -29.06
N LYS A 316 -10.82 -1.52 -29.91
CA LYS A 316 -11.09 -2.91 -29.47
C LYS A 316 -9.94 -3.62 -28.69
N ARG A 317 -8.69 -3.18 -28.81
CA ARG A 317 -7.55 -3.77 -28.07
C ARG A 317 -7.36 -3.21 -26.66
N SER A 318 -7.74 -1.97 -26.41
CA SER A 318 -7.68 -1.35 -25.06
C SER A 318 -8.90 -1.73 -24.19
N VAL A 319 -9.96 -2.26 -24.78
CA VAL A 319 -11.22 -2.62 -24.11
C VAL A 319 -11.07 -3.78 -23.09
N ARG A 320 -10.12 -4.71 -23.29
CA ARG A 320 -9.82 -5.75 -22.28
C ARG A 320 -9.21 -5.17 -20.98
N ARG A 321 -8.42 -4.08 -21.08
CA ARG A 321 -7.93 -3.32 -19.91
C ARG A 321 -9.04 -2.43 -19.30
N ALA A 322 -9.98 -1.94 -20.10
CA ALA A 322 -11.07 -1.08 -19.63
C ALA A 322 -12.17 -1.83 -18.84
N LYS A 323 -12.30 -3.14 -18.99
CA LYS A 323 -13.29 -3.94 -18.23
C LYS A 323 -13.09 -3.92 -16.71
N ASN A 324 -11.88 -3.59 -16.24
CA ASN A 324 -11.51 -3.50 -14.81
C ASN A 324 -11.18 -2.07 -14.37
N ALA A 325 -11.53 -1.07 -15.17
CA ALA A 325 -11.25 0.32 -14.83
C ALA A 325 -12.16 0.77 -13.69
N GLY A 326 -11.57 0.97 -12.52
CA GLY A 326 -12.21 1.57 -11.36
C GLY A 326 -11.72 2.99 -11.12
N VAL A 327 -12.49 3.75 -10.39
CA VAL A 327 -12.14 5.10 -9.92
C VAL A 327 -12.17 5.13 -8.41
N LEU A 328 -11.06 5.56 -7.83
CA LEU A 328 -10.93 5.78 -6.41
C LEU A 328 -11.41 7.19 -6.04
N TRP A 329 -12.17 7.24 -4.98
CA TRP A 329 -12.60 8.47 -4.31
C TRP A 329 -12.10 8.47 -2.87
N SER A 330 -11.78 9.65 -2.36
CA SER A 330 -11.45 9.83 -0.95
C SER A 330 -12.30 10.99 -0.39
N PRO A 331 -12.82 10.89 0.83
CA PRO A 331 -13.55 11.99 1.46
C PRO A 331 -12.63 13.18 1.76
N TYR A 332 -11.32 12.96 1.72
CA TYR A 332 -10.28 13.96 1.94
C TYR A 332 -9.76 14.56 0.63
N GLY A 333 -9.97 13.89 -0.49
CA GLY A 333 -9.32 14.17 -1.77
C GLY A 333 -9.92 15.33 -2.55
N SER A 334 -9.13 15.84 -3.49
CA SER A 334 -9.54 16.91 -4.42
C SER A 334 -10.33 16.39 -5.63
N GLY A 335 -10.36 15.09 -5.85
CA GLY A 335 -11.07 14.49 -6.99
C GLY A 335 -10.77 13.00 -7.15
N PRO A 336 -11.38 12.38 -8.16
CA PRO A 336 -11.21 10.97 -8.41
C PRO A 336 -9.81 10.65 -8.95
N VAL A 337 -9.37 9.42 -8.68
CA VAL A 337 -8.13 8.85 -9.20
C VAL A 337 -8.46 7.56 -9.93
N ARG A 338 -8.04 7.43 -11.17
CA ARG A 338 -8.24 6.21 -11.93
C ARG A 338 -7.31 5.11 -11.42
N LEU A 339 -7.84 3.91 -11.32
CA LEU A 339 -7.08 2.75 -10.79
C LEU A 339 -5.89 2.37 -11.68
N ASP A 340 -6.02 2.57 -13.00
CA ASP A 340 -4.97 2.31 -13.98
C ASP A 340 -3.79 3.29 -13.92
N THR A 341 -3.93 4.39 -13.18
CA THR A 341 -2.83 5.33 -12.91
C THR A 341 -2.00 4.92 -11.67
N LEU A 342 -2.44 3.91 -10.94
CA LEU A 342 -1.72 3.36 -9.81
C LEU A 342 -0.78 2.22 -10.25
N PRO A 343 0.26 1.93 -9.46
CA PRO A 343 1.08 0.75 -9.67
C PRO A 343 0.23 -0.53 -9.69
N GLU A 344 0.56 -1.44 -10.60
CA GLU A 344 -0.21 -2.66 -10.87
C GLU A 344 -0.47 -3.48 -9.59
N SER A 345 0.52 -3.61 -8.71
CA SER A 345 0.39 -4.34 -7.43
C SER A 345 -0.67 -3.75 -6.51
N VAL A 346 -0.78 -2.42 -6.47
CA VAL A 346 -1.79 -1.71 -5.67
C VAL A 346 -3.17 -1.87 -6.31
N GLY A 347 -3.25 -1.67 -7.63
CA GLY A 347 -4.49 -1.82 -8.40
C GLY A 347 -5.09 -3.21 -8.28
N ILE A 348 -4.28 -4.26 -8.47
CA ILE A 348 -4.73 -5.67 -8.34
C ILE A 348 -5.27 -5.95 -6.94
N THR A 349 -4.58 -5.49 -5.89
CA THR A 349 -5.02 -5.72 -4.50
C THR A 349 -6.38 -5.08 -4.23
N LEU A 350 -6.59 -3.84 -4.65
CA LEU A 350 -7.86 -3.12 -4.44
C LEU A 350 -9.01 -3.73 -5.26
N LEU A 351 -8.75 -4.15 -6.49
CA LEU A 351 -9.74 -4.84 -7.32
C LEU A 351 -10.13 -6.19 -6.72
N ALA A 352 -9.15 -6.99 -6.31
CA ALA A 352 -9.41 -8.28 -5.69
C ALA A 352 -10.25 -8.14 -4.40
N LEU A 353 -9.95 -7.12 -3.60
CA LEU A 353 -10.70 -6.82 -2.37
C LEU A 353 -12.16 -6.44 -2.66
N ARG A 354 -12.40 -5.56 -3.66
CA ARG A 354 -13.75 -5.17 -4.09
C ARG A 354 -14.52 -6.36 -4.63
N ASP A 355 -13.91 -7.10 -5.55
CA ASP A 355 -14.56 -8.23 -6.23
C ASP A 355 -14.92 -9.32 -5.23
N GLU A 356 -14.10 -9.52 -4.19
CA GLU A 356 -14.40 -10.45 -3.11
C GLU A 356 -15.54 -9.96 -2.20
N ALA A 357 -15.61 -8.65 -1.89
CA ALA A 357 -16.73 -8.06 -1.15
C ALA A 357 -18.04 -8.28 -1.90
N HIS A 358 -18.06 -7.98 -3.19
CA HIS A 358 -19.22 -8.19 -4.05
C HIS A 358 -19.59 -9.67 -4.17
N ARG A 359 -18.64 -10.58 -4.38
CA ARG A 359 -18.86 -12.02 -4.41
C ARG A 359 -19.49 -12.52 -3.11
N PHE A 360 -18.99 -12.08 -1.96
CA PHE A 360 -19.48 -12.49 -0.65
C PHE A 360 -20.91 -11.99 -0.39
N ALA A 361 -21.22 -10.76 -0.81
CA ALA A 361 -22.57 -10.21 -0.75
C ALA A 361 -23.58 -11.02 -1.57
N ILE A 362 -23.26 -11.30 -2.86
CA ILE A 362 -24.14 -12.07 -3.76
C ILE A 362 -24.42 -13.48 -3.22
N THR A 363 -23.41 -14.15 -2.68
CA THR A 363 -23.57 -15.53 -2.15
C THR A 363 -24.64 -15.58 -1.05
N TYR A 364 -24.71 -14.55 -0.22
CA TYR A 364 -25.71 -14.46 0.84
C TYR A 364 -27.14 -14.27 0.30
N HIS A 365 -27.30 -13.45 -0.72
CA HIS A 365 -28.61 -13.23 -1.34
C HIS A 365 -29.16 -14.52 -1.94
N ARG A 366 -28.33 -15.32 -2.59
CA ARG A 366 -28.73 -16.63 -3.13
C ARG A 366 -29.21 -17.56 -2.01
N LEU A 367 -28.45 -17.69 -0.93
CA LEU A 367 -28.82 -18.53 0.21
C LEU A 367 -30.15 -18.10 0.85
N ARG A 368 -30.45 -16.81 0.95
CA ARG A 368 -31.71 -16.31 1.50
C ARG A 368 -32.90 -16.57 0.59
N ARG A 369 -32.73 -16.37 -0.73
CA ARG A 369 -33.80 -16.72 -1.69
C ARG A 369 -34.21 -18.18 -1.58
N THR A 370 -33.24 -19.09 -1.53
CA THR A 370 -33.50 -20.52 -1.38
C THR A 370 -34.22 -20.83 -0.08
N LYS A 371 -33.83 -20.22 1.07
CA LYS A 371 -34.53 -20.43 2.35
C LYS A 371 -35.96 -19.90 2.34
N ASN A 372 -36.21 -18.71 1.78
CA ASN A 372 -37.53 -18.14 1.70
C ASN A 372 -38.46 -18.95 0.75
N GLN A 373 -37.90 -19.51 -0.34
CA GLN A 373 -38.66 -20.40 -1.23
C GLN A 373 -39.06 -21.72 -0.56
N ILE A 374 -38.21 -22.27 0.31
CA ILE A 374 -38.53 -23.48 1.07
C ILE A 374 -39.59 -23.19 2.15
N SER A 375 -39.48 -22.02 2.85
CA SER A 375 -40.47 -21.64 3.89
C SER A 375 -41.84 -21.23 3.33
N SER A 376 -41.95 -20.90 2.05
CA SER A 376 -43.22 -20.58 1.39
C SER A 376 -43.85 -21.80 0.70
N ALA A 377 -43.17 -22.94 0.67
CA ALA A 377 -43.62 -24.18 0.07
C ALA A 377 -44.03 -25.23 1.15
N THR A 378 -43.80 -24.90 2.42
CA THR A 378 -44.33 -25.59 3.61
C THR A 378 -45.44 -24.78 4.28
#